data_7e03c7e1bbb01d72415355b199357657
#
_entry.id   7e03c7e1bbb01d72415355b199357657
#
_cell.length_a   1.000
_cell.length_b   1.000
_cell.length_c   1.000
_cell.angle_alpha   90.00
_cell.angle_beta   90.00
_cell.angle_gamma   90.00
#
_symmetry.space_group_name_H-M   'P 1'
#
loop_
_entity.id
_entity.type
_entity.pdbx_description
1 polymer ?
#
loop_
_entity_poly.entity_id
_entity_poly.type
_entity_poly.pdbx_seq_one_letter_code
_entity_poly.pdbx_strand_id
1 'polypeptide(L)'
;NKVPALIWVHGGPGGQSRIGFNPLIQYLTNNGYAILAVNNRGSSGYGKSFYKMDDRNHGEKDLKDCVWGKKWLQKQEYIDENKIGIIGGSYGGYMTMAAMTFTPNEFTVGVNIFGVTNWIRTLKSIPIFWEASRKALYDELGDPFTIDSVRLKKISPLFHADKVKNPVLVLQGANDPRVLQIESDEIVEELNKNNI
;
A
#
# COMPACT_ATOMS: atom_id res chain seq x y z
N ASN A 1 16.87 -7.36 23.98
CA ASN A 1 15.41 -7.22 23.83
C ASN A 1 15.05 -7.31 22.36
N LYS A 2 13.92 -7.97 22.02
CA LYS A 2 13.36 -7.97 20.68
C LYS A 2 12.76 -6.59 20.35
N VAL A 3 12.81 -6.18 19.08
CA VAL A 3 12.31 -4.88 18.61
C VAL A 3 11.08 -5.06 17.71
N PRO A 4 10.15 -4.09 17.67
CA PRO A 4 9.06 -4.07 16.69
C PRO A 4 9.63 -3.85 15.29
N ALA A 5 8.87 -4.25 14.26
CA ALA A 5 9.27 -4.07 12.89
C ALA A 5 8.16 -3.48 12.00
N LEU A 6 8.55 -2.87 10.90
CA LEU A 6 7.66 -2.35 9.88
C LEU A 6 8.06 -2.89 8.49
N ILE A 7 7.09 -3.37 7.75
CA ILE A 7 7.19 -3.56 6.31
C ILE A 7 7.01 -2.18 5.66
N TRP A 8 8.04 -1.71 4.98
CA TRP A 8 8.00 -0.48 4.19
C TRP A 8 7.67 -0.79 2.74
N VAL A 9 6.59 -0.23 2.24
CA VAL A 9 6.15 -0.43 0.85
C VAL A 9 6.32 0.87 0.06
N HIS A 10 7.08 0.81 -1.03
CA HIS A 10 7.30 1.96 -1.91
C HIS A 10 6.04 2.32 -2.72
N GLY A 11 6.01 3.53 -3.24
CA GLY A 11 4.98 3.99 -4.17
C GLY A 11 5.22 3.52 -5.61
N GLY A 12 4.36 3.91 -6.50
CA GLY A 12 4.45 3.60 -7.93
C GLY A 12 3.08 3.31 -8.55
N PRO A 13 2.77 2.01 -8.87
CA PRO A 13 3.27 0.71 -8.38
C PRO A 13 4.72 0.38 -8.75
N GLY A 14 5.19 0.74 -9.93
CA GLY A 14 6.52 0.42 -10.44
C GLY A 14 7.70 1.18 -9.81
N GLY A 15 7.62 1.58 -8.54
CA GLY A 15 8.74 2.15 -7.80
C GLY A 15 9.83 1.15 -7.45
N GLN A 16 10.76 1.56 -6.59
CA GLN A 16 11.81 0.71 -6.05
C GLN A 16 12.34 1.27 -4.74
N SER A 17 12.46 0.43 -3.72
CA SER A 17 13.27 0.74 -2.54
C SER A 17 14.75 0.53 -2.86
N ARG A 18 15.56 1.58 -2.69
CA ARG A 18 17.00 1.56 -2.97
C ARG A 18 17.78 1.92 -1.71
N ILE A 19 19.04 1.50 -1.66
CA ILE A 19 19.97 1.95 -0.63
C ILE A 19 20.14 3.45 -0.77
N GLY A 20 19.91 4.20 0.31
CA GLY A 20 20.01 5.63 0.34
C GLY A 20 19.51 6.20 1.67
N PHE A 21 19.71 7.51 1.85
CA PHE A 21 19.19 8.20 3.02
C PHE A 21 17.69 8.46 2.86
N ASN A 22 16.90 7.99 3.82
CA ASN A 22 15.48 8.30 3.95
C ASN A 22 15.24 8.81 5.38
N PRO A 23 14.86 10.09 5.57
CA PRO A 23 14.72 10.67 6.90
C PRO A 23 13.69 9.99 7.77
N LEU A 24 12.57 9.51 7.19
CA LEU A 24 11.53 8.82 7.93
C LEU A 24 12.00 7.42 8.38
N ILE A 25 12.69 6.68 7.51
CA ILE A 25 13.29 5.39 7.90
C ILE A 25 14.32 5.61 9.01
N GLN A 26 15.18 6.64 8.89
CA GLN A 26 16.15 6.94 9.96
C GLN A 26 15.49 7.32 11.27
N TYR A 27 14.42 8.11 11.22
CA TYR A 27 13.64 8.47 12.41
C TYR A 27 13.05 7.21 13.07
N LEU A 28 12.42 6.33 12.30
CA LEU A 28 11.82 5.10 12.82
C LEU A 28 12.87 4.15 13.42
N THR A 29 14.01 3.97 12.75
CA THR A 29 15.09 3.11 13.27
C THR A 29 15.71 3.69 14.54
N ASN A 30 15.89 5.01 14.63
CA ASN A 30 16.36 5.68 15.85
C ASN A 30 15.35 5.55 17.01
N ASN A 31 14.07 5.33 16.72
CA ASN A 31 13.03 5.05 17.70
C ASN A 31 12.82 3.55 17.97
N GLY A 32 13.76 2.71 17.55
CA GLY A 32 13.81 1.29 17.90
C GLY A 32 13.00 0.36 17.01
N TYR A 33 12.58 0.80 15.81
CA TYR A 33 11.92 -0.07 14.82
C TYR A 33 12.95 -0.69 13.87
N ALA A 34 12.79 -1.96 13.56
CA ALA A 34 13.43 -2.56 12.40
C ALA A 34 12.57 -2.29 11.16
N ILE A 35 13.21 -1.98 10.03
CA ILE A 35 12.49 -1.69 8.78
C ILE A 35 12.92 -2.68 7.69
N LEU A 36 11.94 -3.37 7.10
CA LEU A 36 12.14 -4.17 5.89
C LEU A 36 11.49 -3.45 4.70
N ALA A 37 12.30 -2.83 3.85
CA ALA A 37 11.85 -2.18 2.63
C ALA A 37 11.73 -3.21 1.51
N VAL A 38 10.51 -3.62 1.20
CA VAL A 38 10.22 -4.68 0.23
C VAL A 38 10.24 -4.12 -1.19
N ASN A 39 10.88 -4.86 -2.10
CA ASN A 39 10.67 -4.71 -3.54
C ASN A 39 9.79 -5.88 -4.00
N ASN A 40 8.48 -5.68 -3.89
CA ASN A 40 7.47 -6.64 -4.33
C ASN A 40 7.51 -6.80 -5.86
N ARG A 41 6.91 -7.86 -6.38
CA ARG A 41 6.70 -7.99 -7.84
C ARG A 41 6.01 -6.72 -8.37
N GLY A 42 6.36 -6.30 -9.58
CA GLY A 42 6.00 -5.00 -10.13
C GLY A 42 7.04 -3.91 -9.89
N SER A 43 7.98 -4.08 -8.95
CA SER A 43 9.05 -3.11 -8.73
C SER A 43 9.98 -2.97 -9.92
N SER A 44 10.42 -1.74 -10.21
CA SER A 44 11.42 -1.45 -11.24
C SER A 44 12.82 -1.94 -10.85
N GLY A 45 13.73 -1.99 -11.81
CA GLY A 45 15.14 -2.33 -11.59
C GLY A 45 15.48 -3.82 -11.69
N TYR A 46 14.49 -4.70 -11.80
CA TYR A 46 14.66 -6.16 -11.87
C TYR A 46 14.30 -6.75 -13.25
N GLY A 47 14.17 -5.89 -14.26
CA GLY A 47 13.83 -6.26 -15.62
C GLY A 47 12.33 -6.29 -15.90
N LYS A 48 11.98 -6.26 -17.19
CA LYS A 48 10.60 -6.10 -17.67
C LYS A 48 9.66 -7.24 -17.21
N SER A 49 10.16 -8.45 -17.12
CA SER A 49 9.35 -9.59 -16.69
C SER A 49 8.90 -9.44 -15.24
N PHE A 50 9.81 -9.03 -14.36
CA PHE A 50 9.49 -8.79 -12.95
C PHE A 50 8.56 -7.58 -12.79
N TYR A 51 8.83 -6.50 -13.54
CA TYR A 51 8.02 -5.28 -13.55
C TYR A 51 6.55 -5.55 -13.91
N LYS A 52 6.29 -6.48 -14.82
CA LYS A 52 4.94 -6.83 -15.27
C LYS A 52 4.22 -7.90 -14.44
N MET A 53 4.84 -8.39 -13.37
CA MET A 53 4.26 -9.49 -12.60
C MET A 53 3.04 -9.10 -11.77
N ASP A 54 2.82 -7.81 -11.54
CA ASP A 54 1.66 -7.27 -10.84
C ASP A 54 0.57 -6.73 -11.80
N ASP A 55 0.84 -6.63 -13.11
CA ASP A 55 -0.17 -6.23 -14.10
C ASP A 55 -1.48 -7.01 -13.84
N ARG A 56 -2.57 -6.30 -13.62
CA ARG A 56 -3.91 -6.86 -13.32
C ARG A 56 -3.97 -7.75 -12.05
N ASN A 57 -2.98 -7.67 -11.14
CA ASN A 57 -2.88 -8.45 -9.91
C ASN A 57 -2.55 -7.59 -8.67
N HIS A 58 -2.78 -6.28 -8.77
CA HIS A 58 -2.52 -5.31 -7.70
C HIS A 58 -3.38 -5.58 -6.47
N GLY A 59 -2.77 -5.51 -5.28
CA GLY A 59 -3.39 -5.84 -4.00
C GLY A 59 -3.65 -7.34 -3.81
N GLU A 60 -3.19 -8.18 -4.70
CA GLU A 60 -3.35 -9.63 -4.69
C GLU A 60 -1.99 -10.35 -4.59
N LYS A 61 -1.24 -10.41 -5.69
CA LYS A 61 0.05 -11.12 -5.72
C LYS A 61 1.20 -10.30 -5.11
N ASP A 62 1.24 -9.02 -5.38
CA ASP A 62 2.21 -8.07 -4.82
C ASP A 62 2.04 -7.93 -3.29
N LEU A 63 0.80 -7.93 -2.80
CA LEU A 63 0.51 -7.95 -1.37
C LEU A 63 1.06 -9.22 -0.69
N LYS A 64 1.01 -10.37 -1.38
CA LYS A 64 1.60 -11.60 -0.84
C LYS A 64 3.10 -11.48 -0.60
N ASP A 65 3.81 -10.71 -1.41
CA ASP A 65 5.25 -10.49 -1.22
C ASP A 65 5.51 -9.71 0.09
N CYS A 66 4.66 -8.74 0.42
CA CYS A 66 4.71 -8.01 1.70
C CYS A 66 4.44 -8.95 2.90
N VAL A 67 3.43 -9.83 2.78
CA VAL A 67 3.13 -10.85 3.79
C VAL A 67 4.29 -11.83 3.96
N TRP A 68 4.95 -12.25 2.88
CA TRP A 68 6.15 -13.08 2.96
C TRP A 68 7.33 -12.33 3.59
N GLY A 69 7.48 -11.04 3.34
CA GLY A 69 8.43 -10.17 4.02
C GLY A 69 8.21 -10.18 5.54
N LYS A 70 6.94 -10.04 6.00
CA LYS A 70 6.59 -10.19 7.42
C LYS A 70 6.99 -11.55 7.96
N LYS A 71 6.66 -12.65 7.25
CA LYS A 71 7.02 -14.02 7.68
C LYS A 71 8.53 -14.23 7.77
N TRP A 72 9.31 -13.55 6.94
CA TRP A 72 10.76 -13.55 7.05
C TRP A 72 11.21 -12.80 8.30
N LEU A 73 10.64 -11.62 8.61
CA LEU A 73 10.93 -10.87 9.83
C LEU A 73 10.64 -11.69 11.09
N GLN A 74 9.54 -12.42 11.11
CA GLN A 74 9.15 -13.27 12.25
C GLN A 74 10.19 -14.35 12.59
N LYS A 75 11.05 -14.74 11.64
CA LYS A 75 12.13 -15.71 11.85
C LYS A 75 13.43 -15.08 12.36
N GLN A 76 13.51 -13.77 12.47
CA GLN A 76 14.72 -13.09 12.95
C GLN A 76 14.70 -13.03 14.48
N GLU A 77 15.77 -13.44 15.13
CA GLU A 77 15.88 -13.55 16.60
C GLU A 77 15.67 -12.22 17.33
N TYR A 78 16.02 -11.10 16.67
CA TYR A 78 15.92 -9.75 17.22
C TYR A 78 14.56 -9.09 16.99
N ILE A 79 13.63 -9.70 16.26
CA ILE A 79 12.30 -9.14 15.98
C ILE A 79 11.26 -9.67 16.97
N ASP A 80 10.41 -8.78 17.47
CA ASP A 80 9.18 -9.17 18.16
C ASP A 80 8.13 -9.57 17.10
N GLU A 81 7.94 -10.86 16.92
CA GLU A 81 7.05 -11.44 15.91
C GLU A 81 5.60 -11.00 16.04
N ASN A 82 5.20 -10.53 17.24
CA ASN A 82 3.85 -10.04 17.53
C ASN A 82 3.70 -8.53 17.33
N LYS A 83 4.76 -7.81 16.93
CA LYS A 83 4.77 -6.36 16.75
C LYS A 83 5.31 -5.99 15.37
N ILE A 84 4.61 -6.44 14.32
CA ILE A 84 4.97 -6.15 12.94
C ILE A 84 3.84 -5.40 12.27
N GLY A 85 4.10 -4.15 11.89
CA GLY A 85 3.19 -3.28 11.14
C GLY A 85 3.57 -3.15 9.67
N ILE A 86 2.75 -2.40 8.94
CA ILE A 86 2.97 -2.07 7.52
C ILE A 86 2.79 -0.57 7.31
N ILE A 87 3.67 0.04 6.52
CA ILE A 87 3.68 1.47 6.23
C ILE A 87 4.03 1.72 4.77
N GLY A 88 3.37 2.67 4.15
CA GLY A 88 3.70 3.09 2.80
C GLY A 88 2.99 4.35 2.35
N GLY A 89 3.51 4.98 1.31
CA GLY A 89 2.95 6.18 0.70
C GLY A 89 2.47 5.94 -0.73
N SER A 90 1.42 6.68 -1.16
CA SER A 90 0.85 6.57 -2.50
C SER A 90 0.40 5.13 -2.80
N TYR A 91 0.95 4.46 -3.81
CA TYR A 91 0.70 3.04 -4.03
C TYR A 91 1.06 2.18 -2.81
N GLY A 92 2.14 2.52 -2.08
CA GLY A 92 2.48 1.85 -0.82
C GLY A 92 1.43 2.06 0.28
N GLY A 93 0.75 3.21 0.28
CA GLY A 93 -0.41 3.49 1.14
C GLY A 93 -1.62 2.64 0.75
N TYR A 94 -1.88 2.47 -0.55
CA TYR A 94 -2.85 1.50 -1.05
C TYR A 94 -2.52 0.08 -0.55
N MET A 95 -1.26 -0.36 -0.70
CA MET A 95 -0.82 -1.68 -0.23
C MET A 95 -0.97 -1.85 1.28
N THR A 96 -0.75 -0.78 2.04
CA THR A 96 -1.03 -0.77 3.49
C THR A 96 -2.51 -1.01 3.75
N MET A 97 -3.39 -0.27 3.09
CA MET A 97 -4.84 -0.46 3.26
C MET A 97 -5.31 -1.82 2.74
N ALA A 98 -4.76 -2.29 1.61
CA ALA A 98 -5.01 -3.63 1.08
C ALA A 98 -4.60 -4.73 2.07
N ALA A 99 -3.47 -4.56 2.75
CA ALA A 99 -3.02 -5.48 3.79
C ALA A 99 -4.00 -5.51 4.97
N MET A 100 -4.43 -4.34 5.44
CA MET A 100 -5.34 -4.23 6.59
C MET A 100 -6.75 -4.74 6.27
N THR A 101 -7.19 -4.67 5.00
CA THR A 101 -8.51 -5.15 4.56
C THR A 101 -8.51 -6.60 4.08
N PHE A 102 -7.55 -6.99 3.24
CA PHE A 102 -7.56 -8.31 2.58
C PHE A 102 -6.78 -9.37 3.35
N THR A 103 -5.89 -8.95 4.26
CA THR A 103 -5.15 -9.85 5.16
C THR A 103 -5.21 -9.35 6.61
N PRO A 104 -6.41 -9.14 7.18
CA PRO A 104 -6.63 -8.37 8.42
C PRO A 104 -5.97 -8.95 9.68
N ASN A 105 -5.50 -10.19 9.63
CA ASN A 105 -4.82 -10.86 10.75
C ASN A 105 -3.29 -10.83 10.62
N GLU A 106 -2.76 -10.26 9.51
CA GLU A 106 -1.32 -10.32 9.28
C GLU A 106 -0.55 -9.20 9.98
N PHE A 107 -1.03 -7.98 9.99
CA PHE A 107 -0.32 -6.83 10.53
C PHE A 107 -1.02 -6.25 11.75
N THR A 108 -0.23 -5.84 12.75
CA THR A 108 -0.76 -5.31 14.02
C THR A 108 -1.13 -3.84 13.94
N VAL A 109 -0.65 -3.11 12.94
CA VAL A 109 -0.92 -1.70 12.69
C VAL A 109 -0.63 -1.37 11.22
N GLY A 110 -1.42 -0.47 10.63
CA GLY A 110 -1.17 0.11 9.32
C GLY A 110 -0.90 1.61 9.41
N VAL A 111 0.06 2.11 8.62
CA VAL A 111 0.27 3.55 8.42
C VAL A 111 0.10 3.88 6.95
N ASN A 112 -1.07 4.39 6.60
CA ASN A 112 -1.42 4.80 5.25
C ASN A 112 -1.06 6.28 5.05
N ILE A 113 -0.10 6.54 4.16
CA ILE A 113 0.33 7.89 3.82
C ILE A 113 -0.19 8.19 2.40
N PHE A 114 -1.25 9.02 2.30
CA PHE A 114 -1.91 9.41 1.04
C PHE A 114 -2.10 8.23 0.06
N GLY A 115 -2.59 7.09 0.55
CA GLY A 115 -2.82 5.91 -0.28
C GLY A 115 -4.16 5.93 -1.02
N VAL A 116 -4.17 5.34 -2.20
CA VAL A 116 -5.41 5.10 -2.95
C VAL A 116 -6.29 4.10 -2.20
N THR A 117 -7.57 4.42 -2.03
CA THR A 117 -8.56 3.53 -1.40
C THR A 117 -9.70 3.14 -2.33
N ASN A 118 -9.90 3.91 -3.42
CA ASN A 118 -10.90 3.66 -4.45
C ASN A 118 -10.31 3.77 -5.86
N TRP A 119 -9.89 2.66 -6.43
CA TRP A 119 -9.27 2.61 -7.75
C TRP A 119 -10.18 3.09 -8.88
N ILE A 120 -11.50 2.91 -8.77
CA ILE A 120 -12.44 3.40 -9.78
C ILE A 120 -12.38 4.92 -9.85
N ARG A 121 -12.45 5.61 -8.72
CA ARG A 121 -12.37 7.07 -8.65
C ARG A 121 -11.00 7.56 -9.12
N THR A 122 -9.93 7.01 -8.58
CA THR A 122 -8.56 7.43 -8.90
C THR A 122 -8.30 7.34 -10.40
N LEU A 123 -8.68 6.24 -11.06
CA LEU A 123 -8.48 6.07 -12.50
C LEU A 123 -9.43 6.92 -13.36
N LYS A 124 -10.60 7.32 -12.83
CA LYS A 124 -11.49 8.28 -13.50
C LYS A 124 -11.03 9.72 -13.38
N SER A 125 -10.29 10.05 -12.32
CA SER A 125 -9.82 11.40 -11.98
C SER A 125 -8.32 11.61 -12.24
N ILE A 126 -7.76 10.91 -13.24
CA ILE A 126 -6.36 11.09 -13.63
C ILE A 126 -6.09 12.57 -13.95
N PRO A 127 -5.10 13.21 -13.27
CA PRO A 127 -4.78 14.60 -13.50
C PRO A 127 -4.32 14.87 -14.95
N ILE A 128 -4.58 16.06 -15.47
CA ILE A 128 -4.20 16.45 -16.85
C ILE A 128 -2.70 16.24 -17.11
N PHE A 129 -1.84 16.50 -16.13
CA PHE A 129 -0.39 16.30 -16.28
C PHE A 129 0.04 14.82 -16.34
N TRP A 130 -0.89 13.87 -16.11
CA TRP A 130 -0.70 12.43 -16.29
C TRP A 130 -1.46 11.86 -17.50
N GLU A 131 -2.11 12.71 -18.29
CA GLU A 131 -2.91 12.27 -19.43
C GLU A 131 -2.13 11.37 -20.40
N ALA A 132 -0.85 11.69 -20.67
CA ALA A 132 0.02 10.88 -21.51
C ALA A 132 0.26 9.45 -20.96
N SER A 133 0.09 9.25 -19.65
CA SER A 133 0.26 7.94 -18.99
C SER A 133 -1.06 7.18 -18.84
N ARG A 134 -2.21 7.78 -19.17
CA ARG A 134 -3.55 7.18 -18.94
C ARG A 134 -3.65 5.78 -19.52
N LYS A 135 -3.24 5.62 -20.79
CA LYS A 135 -3.30 4.33 -21.45
C LYS A 135 -2.46 3.27 -20.72
N ALA A 136 -1.24 3.62 -20.32
CA ALA A 136 -0.37 2.71 -19.60
C ALA A 136 -0.97 2.31 -18.25
N LEU A 137 -1.54 3.26 -17.49
CA LEU A 137 -2.23 3.00 -16.24
C LEU A 137 -3.44 2.08 -16.43
N TYR A 138 -4.21 2.25 -17.49
CA TYR A 138 -5.35 1.37 -17.78
C TYR A 138 -4.91 -0.02 -18.24
N ASP A 139 -3.84 -0.13 -19.01
CA ASP A 139 -3.27 -1.42 -19.42
C ASP A 139 -2.78 -2.21 -18.18
N GLU A 140 -2.14 -1.53 -17.23
CA GLU A 140 -1.58 -2.09 -16.01
C GLU A 140 -2.66 -2.39 -14.95
N LEU A 141 -3.46 -1.38 -14.58
CA LEU A 141 -4.43 -1.46 -13.49
C LEU A 141 -5.82 -1.91 -13.94
N GLY A 142 -6.27 -1.50 -15.11
CA GLY A 142 -7.61 -1.73 -15.65
C GLY A 142 -8.31 -0.43 -16.03
N ASP A 143 -9.22 -0.51 -17.00
CA ASP A 143 -10.03 0.61 -17.45
C ASP A 143 -11.31 0.73 -16.60
N PRO A 144 -11.50 1.84 -15.84
CA PRO A 144 -12.64 2.00 -14.93
C PRO A 144 -13.98 2.19 -15.67
N PHE A 145 -13.97 2.38 -16.99
CA PHE A 145 -15.16 2.54 -17.83
C PHE A 145 -15.62 1.23 -18.50
N THR A 146 -14.90 0.12 -18.25
CA THR A 146 -15.18 -1.20 -18.81
C THR A 146 -15.57 -2.20 -17.73
N ILE A 147 -15.64 -3.49 -18.09
CA ILE A 147 -15.85 -4.60 -17.15
C ILE A 147 -14.75 -4.67 -16.07
N ASP A 148 -13.58 -4.09 -16.30
CA ASP A 148 -12.50 -4.01 -15.31
C ASP A 148 -12.93 -3.29 -14.02
N SER A 149 -13.97 -2.43 -14.09
CA SER A 149 -14.55 -1.76 -12.93
C SER A 149 -14.96 -2.72 -11.82
N VAL A 150 -15.38 -3.94 -12.17
CA VAL A 150 -15.73 -5.00 -11.19
C VAL A 150 -14.49 -5.42 -10.39
N ARG A 151 -13.37 -5.66 -11.08
CA ARG A 151 -12.10 -6.00 -10.41
C ARG A 151 -11.56 -4.81 -9.63
N LEU A 152 -11.59 -3.62 -10.20
CA LEU A 152 -11.14 -2.39 -9.54
C LEU A 152 -11.91 -2.15 -8.23
N LYS A 153 -13.21 -2.40 -8.20
CA LYS A 153 -14.01 -2.36 -6.96
C LYS A 153 -13.53 -3.41 -5.97
N LYS A 154 -13.33 -4.64 -6.42
CA LYS A 154 -12.88 -5.76 -5.58
C LYS A 154 -11.55 -5.47 -4.87
N ILE A 155 -10.60 -4.82 -5.56
CA ILE A 155 -9.28 -4.50 -5.00
C ILE A 155 -9.19 -3.13 -4.33
N SER A 156 -10.30 -2.40 -4.23
CA SER A 156 -10.37 -1.09 -3.56
C SER A 156 -10.68 -1.26 -2.07
N PRO A 157 -9.75 -0.93 -1.17
CA PRO A 157 -9.94 -1.11 0.28
C PRO A 157 -11.19 -0.44 0.85
N LEU A 158 -11.60 0.70 0.28
CA LEU A 158 -12.79 1.44 0.73
C LEU A 158 -14.04 0.56 0.83
N PHE A 159 -14.26 -0.32 -0.16
CA PHE A 159 -15.45 -1.18 -0.20
C PHE A 159 -15.35 -2.41 0.70
N HIS A 160 -14.30 -2.51 1.51
CA HIS A 160 -13.99 -3.64 2.38
C HIS A 160 -13.47 -3.19 3.76
N ALA A 161 -13.73 -1.94 4.13
CA ALA A 161 -13.27 -1.35 5.39
C ALA A 161 -13.80 -2.12 6.62
N ASP A 162 -14.97 -2.76 6.48
CA ASP A 162 -15.57 -3.66 7.47
C ASP A 162 -14.69 -4.86 7.87
N LYS A 163 -13.70 -5.20 7.06
CA LYS A 163 -12.77 -6.31 7.34
C LYS A 163 -11.57 -5.92 8.16
N VAL A 164 -11.30 -4.62 8.32
CA VAL A 164 -10.17 -4.13 9.12
C VAL A 164 -10.38 -4.49 10.59
N LYS A 165 -9.32 -4.97 11.25
CA LYS A 165 -9.38 -5.42 12.65
C LYS A 165 -8.40 -4.69 13.56
N ASN A 166 -7.36 -4.12 12.99
CA ASN A 166 -6.26 -3.52 13.72
C ASN A 166 -6.16 -2.02 13.43
N PRO A 167 -5.58 -1.23 14.33
CA PRO A 167 -5.49 0.22 14.17
C PRO A 167 -4.82 0.66 12.88
N VAL A 168 -5.32 1.75 12.30
CA VAL A 168 -4.76 2.38 11.10
C VAL A 168 -4.55 3.87 11.38
N LEU A 169 -3.33 4.36 11.09
CA LEU A 169 -3.06 5.78 11.00
C LEU A 169 -3.16 6.21 9.54
N VAL A 170 -3.96 7.23 9.25
CA VAL A 170 -4.11 7.80 7.90
C VAL A 170 -3.54 9.21 7.89
N LEU A 171 -2.62 9.48 6.97
CA LEU A 171 -1.99 10.79 6.76
C LEU A 171 -2.29 11.27 5.34
N GLN A 172 -2.80 12.50 5.19
CA GLN A 172 -3.18 13.07 3.91
C GLN A 172 -2.88 14.57 3.85
N GLY A 173 -2.34 15.01 2.73
CA GLY A 173 -2.26 16.44 2.42
C GLY A 173 -3.56 16.93 1.78
N ALA A 174 -4.13 18.03 2.30
CA ALA A 174 -5.38 18.58 1.79
C ALA A 174 -5.31 19.04 0.32
N ASN A 175 -4.13 19.38 -0.17
CA ASN A 175 -3.89 19.86 -1.53
C ASN A 175 -3.11 18.85 -2.39
N ASP A 176 -3.21 17.55 -2.10
CA ASP A 176 -2.56 16.52 -2.91
C ASP A 176 -3.19 16.47 -4.31
N PRO A 177 -2.42 16.76 -5.39
CA PRO A 177 -2.97 16.79 -6.74
C PRO A 177 -3.05 15.40 -7.41
N ARG A 178 -2.58 14.36 -6.74
CA ARG A 178 -2.49 12.99 -7.29
C ARG A 178 -3.46 12.04 -6.62
N VAL A 179 -3.39 11.97 -5.30
CA VAL A 179 -4.31 11.18 -4.48
C VAL A 179 -5.21 12.16 -3.75
N LEU A 180 -6.43 12.27 -4.20
CA LEU A 180 -7.38 13.27 -3.68
C LEU A 180 -7.67 13.03 -2.20
N GLN A 181 -7.84 14.10 -1.43
CA GLN A 181 -8.16 14.03 0.00
C GLN A 181 -9.35 13.12 0.29
N ILE A 182 -10.34 13.09 -0.59
CA ILE A 182 -11.54 12.23 -0.46
C ILE A 182 -11.21 10.73 -0.33
N GLU A 183 -10.04 10.27 -0.84
CA GLU A 183 -9.60 8.88 -0.66
C GLU A 183 -9.35 8.56 0.82
N SER A 184 -8.82 9.52 1.56
CA SER A 184 -8.56 9.41 3.00
C SER A 184 -9.80 9.69 3.84
N ASP A 185 -10.60 10.70 3.47
CA ASP A 185 -11.78 11.08 4.22
C ASP A 185 -12.80 9.93 4.27
N GLU A 186 -13.11 9.32 3.13
CA GLU A 186 -14.08 8.22 3.05
C GLU A 186 -13.59 6.96 3.77
N ILE A 187 -12.32 6.58 3.62
CA ILE A 187 -11.83 5.38 4.32
C ILE A 187 -11.84 5.58 5.84
N VAL A 188 -11.49 6.78 6.32
CA VAL A 188 -11.55 7.10 7.76
C VAL A 188 -12.99 7.08 8.27
N GLU A 189 -13.94 7.62 7.50
CA GLU A 189 -15.36 7.54 7.83
C GLU A 189 -15.84 6.09 7.95
N GLU A 190 -15.49 5.23 6.98
CA GLU A 190 -15.87 3.81 7.02
C GLU A 190 -15.19 3.05 8.16
N LEU A 191 -13.91 3.33 8.46
CA LEU A 191 -13.21 2.73 9.60
C LEU A 191 -13.86 3.12 10.92
N ASN A 192 -14.20 4.40 11.11
CA ASN A 192 -14.89 4.89 12.30
C ASN A 192 -16.28 4.25 12.50
N LYS A 193 -17.04 4.02 11.42
CA LYS A 193 -18.32 3.27 11.48
C LYS A 193 -18.15 1.84 12.00
N ASN A 194 -16.98 1.27 11.79
CA ASN A 194 -16.62 -0.09 12.22
C ASN A 194 -15.84 -0.12 13.55
N ASN A 195 -15.72 1.03 14.25
CA ASN A 195 -15.02 1.18 15.52
C ASN A 195 -13.51 0.82 15.46
N ILE A 196 -12.86 1.13 14.35
CA ILE A 196 -11.42 0.98 14.16
C ILE A 196 -10.70 2.32 14.39
#